data_caf1ab8664bebfbbfb9fa7ce9c52f205
#
_entry.id   caf1ab8664bebfbbfb9fa7ce9c52f205
#
_cell.length_a   1.000
_cell.length_b   1.000
_cell.length_c   1.000
_cell.angle_alpha   90.00
_cell.angle_beta   90.00
_cell.angle_gamma   90.00
#
_symmetry.space_group_name_H-M   'P 1'
#
loop_
_entity.id
_entity.type
_entity.pdbx_description
1 polymer ?
#
loop_
_entity_poly.entity_id
_entity_poly.type
_entity_poly.pdbx_seq_one_letter_code
_entity_poly.pdbx_strand_id
1 'polypeptide(L)'
;MNLASPAVAARRVSRASPNQNRWTSALVFCVFAIQLIFATATVQAREIELYKSYAGTIAFALTGASLRDGSSLNQCQPLPSSSASLQIPAGSSIRAAYLYWSGSGQADNSVTLNGTAVNAGVSYDLVVENRNYFSARADVSNRINGSGIYTVGGLTFDSGAVFCDVANAYGGWALLVVYENNNEPLRVVNIYDGFRDYWGNSITLSPSNFIVSENPAVDQGNVGLITWEGDAGNSQTRNGIGEAVTFNGFSLTSTGNPTGNQFNSYSNATTSNTSGVDLDTY
;
A
#
# COMPACT_ATOMS: atom_id res chain seq x y z
N MET A 1 -23.49 15.46 -42.27
CA MET A 1 -24.79 15.28 -42.91
C MET A 1 -25.77 14.70 -41.92
N ASN A 2 -26.79 15.52 -41.55
CA ASN A 2 -28.06 15.24 -40.85
C ASN A 2 -28.00 14.63 -39.43
N LEU A 3 -28.16 15.39 -38.42
CA LEU A 3 -29.25 16.14 -37.76
C LEU A 3 -30.62 15.47 -37.78
N ALA A 4 -31.15 15.07 -36.63
CA ALA A 4 -32.52 15.28 -36.20
C ALA A 4 -32.75 14.98 -34.71
N SER A 5 -33.08 15.99 -33.96
CA SER A 5 -33.92 16.07 -32.75
C SER A 5 -35.24 16.67 -33.20
N PRO A 6 -36.29 16.82 -32.40
CA PRO A 6 -36.90 16.24 -31.22
C PRO A 6 -38.41 15.94 -31.37
N ALA A 7 -39.08 15.47 -30.31
CA ALA A 7 -40.51 15.86 -30.11
C ALA A 7 -40.97 15.62 -28.66
N VAL A 8 -41.36 16.73 -28.06
CA VAL A 8 -42.20 16.90 -26.87
C VAL A 8 -43.64 16.52 -27.20
N ALA A 9 -44.30 15.80 -26.28
CA ALA A 9 -45.78 15.76 -26.28
C ALA A 9 -46.29 15.80 -24.83
N ALA A 10 -46.81 16.95 -24.48
CA ALA A 10 -47.68 17.16 -23.34
C ALA A 10 -49.07 16.62 -23.61
N ARG A 11 -49.73 16.01 -22.64
CA ARG A 11 -51.16 15.83 -22.62
C ARG A 11 -51.81 16.19 -21.29
N ARG A 12 -52.88 16.94 -21.41
CA ARG A 12 -53.68 17.66 -20.40
C ARG A 12 -54.53 16.72 -19.54
N VAL A 13 -54.59 17.04 -18.30
CA VAL A 13 -55.66 17.27 -17.31
C VAL A 13 -57.09 16.76 -17.64
N SER A 14 -57.66 16.02 -16.71
CA SER A 14 -59.08 16.16 -16.34
C SER A 14 -59.27 16.06 -14.83
N ARG A 15 -59.96 17.09 -14.30
CA ARG A 15 -60.44 17.18 -12.92
C ARG A 15 -61.65 16.29 -12.73
N ALA A 16 -61.76 15.65 -11.58
CA ALA A 16 -63.03 15.29 -10.95
C ALA A 16 -62.96 15.49 -9.45
N SER A 17 -63.97 16.13 -8.92
CA SER A 17 -64.17 16.63 -7.53
C SER A 17 -64.83 15.55 -6.66
N PRO A 18 -65.16 15.83 -5.37
CA PRO A 18 -64.76 14.96 -4.27
C PRO A 18 -65.88 14.10 -3.71
N ASN A 19 -65.50 13.03 -3.02
CA ASN A 19 -66.47 12.41 -2.12
C ASN A 19 -65.76 12.13 -0.77
N GLN A 20 -66.35 12.66 0.28
CA GLN A 20 -65.93 12.52 1.67
C GLN A 20 -66.29 11.12 2.14
N ASN A 21 -65.34 10.43 2.76
CA ASN A 21 -65.65 9.47 3.79
C ASN A 21 -64.45 9.41 4.80
N ARG A 22 -64.85 9.68 6.03
CA ARG A 22 -64.04 9.61 7.26
C ARG A 22 -63.52 8.19 7.43
N TRP A 23 -62.20 8.02 7.54
CA TRP A 23 -61.58 6.89 8.22
C TRP A 23 -60.42 7.39 9.05
N THR A 24 -60.39 6.96 10.25
CA THR A 24 -59.45 7.23 11.35
C THR A 24 -58.02 6.94 10.95
N SER A 25 -57.15 7.93 11.15
CA SER A 25 -55.71 7.83 10.93
C SER A 25 -55.05 6.99 12.00
N ALA A 26 -54.55 5.82 11.63
CA ALA A 26 -53.50 5.14 12.37
C ALA A 26 -52.14 5.55 11.77
N LEU A 27 -51.43 6.40 12.47
CA LEU A 27 -50.05 6.77 12.12
C LEU A 27 -49.13 5.58 12.45
N VAL A 28 -48.75 4.83 11.39
CA VAL A 28 -47.67 3.86 11.48
C VAL A 28 -46.38 4.61 11.18
N PHE A 29 -45.60 4.88 12.21
CA PHE A 29 -44.21 5.35 12.07
C PHE A 29 -43.34 4.18 11.61
N CYS A 30 -43.08 4.06 10.30
CA CYS A 30 -42.00 3.23 9.80
C CYS A 30 -40.65 3.97 10.01
N VAL A 31 -39.97 3.64 11.10
CA VAL A 31 -38.58 4.04 11.27
C VAL A 31 -37.74 3.17 10.34
N PHE A 32 -37.39 3.72 9.16
CA PHE A 32 -36.35 3.15 8.32
C PHE A 32 -34.99 3.43 8.97
N ALA A 33 -34.45 2.44 9.69
CA ALA A 33 -33.06 2.44 10.07
C ALA A 33 -32.24 2.23 8.78
N ILE A 34 -31.71 3.31 8.23
CA ILE A 34 -30.69 3.24 7.15
C ILE A 34 -29.42 2.73 7.83
N GLN A 35 -29.17 1.43 7.78
CA GLN A 35 -27.86 0.88 8.06
C GLN A 35 -26.96 1.26 6.87
N LEU A 36 -26.10 2.27 7.08
CA LEU A 36 -24.97 2.51 6.20
C LEU A 36 -24.00 1.33 6.36
N ILE A 37 -24.16 0.33 5.52
CA ILE A 37 -23.14 -0.71 5.33
C ILE A 37 -22.01 -0.02 4.56
N PHE A 38 -20.96 0.37 5.24
CA PHE A 38 -19.69 0.68 4.59
C PHE A 38 -19.13 -0.65 4.08
N ALA A 39 -19.52 -1.02 2.86
CA ALA A 39 -18.84 -2.07 2.13
C ALA A 39 -17.44 -1.52 1.81
N THR A 40 -16.42 -1.99 2.51
CA THR A 40 -15.04 -1.86 2.03
C THR A 40 -14.99 -2.65 0.73
N ALA A 41 -14.89 -1.95 -0.41
CA ALA A 41 -14.71 -2.59 -1.69
C ALA A 41 -13.30 -3.20 -1.69
N THR A 42 -13.21 -4.52 -1.64
CA THR A 42 -11.97 -5.22 -1.97
C THR A 42 -11.72 -5.00 -3.46
N VAL A 43 -10.68 -4.28 -3.77
CA VAL A 43 -10.26 -4.07 -5.16
C VAL A 43 -9.28 -5.18 -5.50
N GLN A 44 -9.68 -6.06 -6.42
CA GLN A 44 -8.83 -7.09 -7.01
C GLN A 44 -7.53 -6.46 -7.55
N ALA A 45 -6.45 -7.26 -7.68
CA ALA A 45 -5.11 -6.83 -8.12
C ALA A 45 -5.12 -5.56 -8.96
N ARG A 46 -4.50 -4.49 -8.49
CA ARG A 46 -4.53 -3.19 -9.14
C ARG A 46 -3.16 -2.84 -9.69
N GLU A 47 -3.15 -2.32 -10.90
CA GLU A 47 -1.94 -1.72 -11.48
C GLU A 47 -1.35 -0.70 -10.51
N ILE A 48 -0.02 -0.60 -10.53
CA ILE A 48 0.71 0.39 -9.73
C ILE A 48 0.61 1.73 -10.45
N GLU A 49 -0.13 2.67 -9.88
CA GLU A 49 -0.43 3.97 -10.47
C GLU A 49 -0.03 5.12 -9.54
N LEU A 50 0.13 6.31 -10.09
CA LEU A 50 0.41 7.51 -9.29
C LEU A 50 -0.75 7.76 -8.31
N TYR A 51 -0.46 7.68 -7.02
CA TYR A 51 -1.41 7.90 -5.94
C TYR A 51 -1.37 9.34 -5.42
N LYS A 52 -0.18 9.85 -5.11
CA LYS A 52 0.04 11.19 -4.56
C LYS A 52 1.33 11.79 -5.08
N SER A 53 1.32 13.11 -5.16
CA SER A 53 2.50 13.90 -5.50
C SER A 53 2.65 15.04 -4.49
N TYR A 54 3.85 15.24 -4.02
CA TYR A 54 4.23 16.31 -3.09
C TYR A 54 5.39 17.09 -3.68
N ALA A 55 5.39 18.41 -3.49
CA ALA A 55 6.49 19.27 -3.92
C ALA A 55 6.88 20.22 -2.78
N GLY A 56 8.17 20.51 -2.67
CA GLY A 56 8.72 21.37 -1.63
C GLY A 56 10.17 21.02 -1.30
N THR A 57 10.66 21.55 -0.20
CA THR A 57 11.92 21.15 0.42
C THR A 57 11.72 19.84 1.20
N ILE A 58 11.44 18.79 0.47
CA ILE A 58 10.95 17.53 1.01
C ILE A 58 11.85 16.35 0.64
N ALA A 59 11.78 15.32 1.46
CA ALA A 59 12.29 13.99 1.12
C ALA A 59 11.38 12.91 1.73
N PHE A 60 11.72 11.65 1.56
CA PHE A 60 11.00 10.55 2.16
C PHE A 60 11.91 9.65 2.98
N ALA A 61 11.32 8.91 3.89
CA ALA A 61 11.95 7.84 4.66
C ALA A 61 11.04 6.61 4.67
N LEU A 62 11.65 5.44 4.67
CA LEU A 62 11.01 4.14 4.80
C LEU A 62 11.48 3.46 6.07
N THR A 63 10.57 2.83 6.79
CA THR A 63 10.87 1.90 7.87
C THR A 63 9.79 0.83 7.93
N GLY A 64 10.05 -0.29 8.58
CA GLY A 64 9.10 -1.38 8.70
C GLY A 64 9.75 -2.65 9.21
N ALA A 65 8.94 -3.68 9.36
CA ALA A 65 9.41 -4.97 9.85
C ALA A 65 8.48 -6.11 9.48
N SER A 66 9.00 -7.32 9.51
CA SER A 66 8.20 -8.53 9.44
C SER A 66 7.34 -8.69 10.70
N LEU A 67 6.17 -9.28 10.52
CA LEU A 67 5.32 -9.84 11.59
C LEU A 67 5.34 -11.38 11.58
N ARG A 68 6.30 -11.96 10.86
CA ARG A 68 6.63 -13.37 10.89
C ARG A 68 7.91 -13.60 11.69
N ASP A 69 7.95 -14.65 12.51
CA ASP A 69 9.21 -15.07 13.17
C ASP A 69 10.17 -15.61 12.10
N GLY A 70 11.22 -14.85 11.82
CA GLY A 70 12.25 -15.18 10.83
C GLY A 70 13.41 -16.01 11.37
N SER A 71 13.30 -16.57 12.58
CA SER A 71 14.40 -17.28 13.24
C SER A 71 14.79 -18.61 12.57
N SER A 72 13.96 -19.14 11.66
CA SER A 72 14.31 -20.21 10.72
C SER A 72 13.48 -20.13 9.44
N LEU A 73 14.03 -20.62 8.32
CA LEU A 73 13.37 -20.64 7.00
C LEU A 73 12.01 -21.36 6.96
N ASN A 74 11.69 -22.11 8.02
CA ASN A 74 10.44 -22.89 8.12
C ASN A 74 9.53 -22.40 9.25
N GLN A 75 9.83 -21.29 9.89
CA GLN A 75 8.96 -20.77 10.94
C GLN A 75 8.00 -19.73 10.38
N CYS A 76 6.77 -20.17 10.16
CA CYS A 76 5.68 -19.33 9.72
C CYS A 76 4.89 -18.76 10.89
N GLN A 77 5.51 -18.65 12.07
CA GLN A 77 4.81 -18.20 13.27
C GLN A 77 4.51 -16.69 13.19
N PRO A 78 3.24 -16.28 13.27
CA PRO A 78 2.90 -14.88 13.40
C PRO A 78 3.44 -14.28 14.71
N LEU A 79 4.03 -13.09 14.62
CA LEU A 79 4.36 -12.28 15.78
C LEU A 79 3.17 -11.40 16.14
N PRO A 80 2.87 -11.21 17.43
CA PRO A 80 1.77 -10.33 17.86
C PRO A 80 2.02 -8.87 17.50
N SER A 81 3.30 -8.47 17.42
CA SER A 81 3.74 -7.15 17.00
C SER A 81 5.23 -7.16 16.65
N SER A 82 5.64 -6.17 15.88
CA SER A 82 7.05 -5.87 15.61
C SER A 82 7.29 -4.36 15.59
N SER A 83 8.55 -3.96 15.77
CA SER A 83 8.92 -2.55 15.87
C SER A 83 10.08 -2.24 14.94
N ALA A 84 10.08 -1.02 14.39
CA ALA A 84 11.18 -0.49 13.61
C ALA A 84 11.43 0.99 13.96
N SER A 85 12.67 1.43 13.75
CA SER A 85 13.07 2.82 13.98
C SER A 85 12.89 3.64 12.70
N LEU A 86 12.15 4.73 12.80
CA LEU A 86 12.11 5.78 11.78
C LEU A 86 13.20 6.81 12.10
N GLN A 87 13.99 7.19 11.09
CA GLN A 87 14.99 8.25 11.20
C GLN A 87 14.70 9.31 10.12
N ILE A 88 14.50 10.54 10.55
CA ILE A 88 14.41 11.72 9.68
C ILE A 88 15.27 12.82 10.25
N PRO A 89 15.80 13.77 9.45
CA PRO A 89 16.64 14.87 9.95
C PRO A 89 15.97 15.69 11.04
N ALA A 90 16.76 16.15 12.00
CA ALA A 90 16.26 17.04 13.06
C ALA A 90 15.66 18.31 12.47
N GLY A 91 14.57 18.78 13.07
CA GLY A 91 13.82 19.95 12.59
C GLY A 91 12.89 19.66 11.42
N SER A 92 12.74 18.41 10.99
CA SER A 92 11.76 18.03 9.98
C SER A 92 10.33 18.10 10.52
N SER A 93 9.39 18.44 9.66
CA SER A 93 7.94 18.30 9.89
C SER A 93 7.36 17.21 9.00
N ILE A 94 6.34 16.53 9.49
CA ILE A 94 5.68 15.47 8.72
C ILE A 94 4.72 16.09 7.71
N ARG A 95 4.94 15.83 6.43
CA ARG A 95 4.07 16.26 5.34
C ARG A 95 2.97 15.24 5.05
N ALA A 96 3.33 13.95 5.09
CA ALA A 96 2.41 12.83 4.97
C ALA A 96 3.07 11.56 5.52
N ALA A 97 2.26 10.61 6.00
CA ALA A 97 2.72 9.30 6.37
C ALA A 97 1.68 8.23 6.00
N TYR A 98 2.15 7.14 5.43
CA TYR A 98 1.32 6.03 5.00
C TYR A 98 1.83 4.74 5.61
N LEU A 99 0.94 4.06 6.33
CA LEU A 99 1.19 2.72 6.83
C LEU A 99 0.67 1.72 5.80
N TYR A 100 1.54 0.85 5.34
CA TYR A 100 1.25 -0.31 4.51
C TYR A 100 1.38 -1.57 5.33
N TRP A 101 0.53 -2.54 5.09
CA TRP A 101 0.69 -3.90 5.61
C TRP A 101 0.21 -4.91 4.60
N SER A 102 0.80 -6.08 4.63
CA SER A 102 0.53 -7.12 3.66
C SER A 102 0.75 -8.49 4.30
N GLY A 103 0.12 -9.50 3.73
CA GLY A 103 0.28 -10.86 4.18
C GLY A 103 -0.35 -11.89 3.26
N SER A 104 -0.02 -13.15 3.53
CA SER A 104 -0.65 -14.31 2.93
C SER A 104 -2.06 -14.52 3.49
N GLY A 105 -3.00 -14.99 2.66
CA GLY A 105 -4.38 -15.27 3.04
C GLY A 105 -5.36 -14.17 2.68
N GLN A 106 -6.45 -14.10 3.41
CA GLN A 106 -7.51 -13.11 3.23
C GLN A 106 -7.10 -11.77 3.82
N ALA A 107 -7.62 -10.68 3.24
CA ALA A 107 -7.30 -9.34 3.67
C ALA A 107 -7.65 -9.08 5.14
N ASP A 108 -6.66 -8.62 5.90
CA ASP A 108 -6.85 -8.01 7.21
C ASP A 108 -6.89 -6.48 7.05
N ASN A 109 -8.05 -5.91 7.31
CA ASN A 109 -8.32 -4.49 7.12
C ASN A 109 -8.06 -3.64 8.38
N SER A 110 -7.47 -4.21 9.44
CA SER A 110 -7.24 -3.50 10.70
C SER A 110 -5.98 -3.99 11.41
N VAL A 111 -5.07 -3.06 11.68
CA VAL A 111 -3.87 -3.30 12.49
C VAL A 111 -3.80 -2.28 13.63
N THR A 112 -2.80 -2.37 14.48
CA THR A 112 -2.51 -1.31 15.46
C THR A 112 -1.19 -0.62 15.13
N LEU A 113 -1.14 0.70 15.30
CA LEU A 113 0.08 1.49 15.29
C LEU A 113 0.29 2.10 16.68
N ASN A 114 1.38 1.75 17.33
CA ASN A 114 1.66 2.12 18.73
C ASN A 114 0.49 1.82 19.67
N GLY A 115 -0.13 0.64 19.50
CA GLY A 115 -1.27 0.19 20.30
C GLY A 115 -2.63 0.82 19.95
N THR A 116 -2.69 1.73 18.98
CA THR A 116 -3.94 2.37 18.55
C THR A 116 -4.39 1.79 17.21
N ALA A 117 -5.67 1.41 17.11
CA ALA A 117 -6.23 0.80 15.91
C ALA A 117 -6.12 1.72 14.68
N VAL A 118 -5.75 1.13 13.56
CA VAL A 118 -5.67 1.72 12.23
C VAL A 118 -6.47 0.85 11.27
N ASN A 119 -7.48 1.43 10.64
CA ASN A 119 -8.25 0.76 9.61
C ASN A 119 -7.73 1.12 8.22
N ALA A 120 -7.77 0.17 7.30
CA ALA A 120 -7.38 0.37 5.92
C ALA A 120 -8.25 1.45 5.25
N GLY A 121 -7.60 2.38 4.58
CA GLY A 121 -8.27 3.29 3.64
C GLY A 121 -8.45 2.66 2.27
N VAL A 122 -7.59 1.68 1.94
CA VAL A 122 -7.68 0.83 0.76
C VAL A 122 -7.08 -0.53 1.07
N SER A 123 -7.63 -1.57 0.44
CA SER A 123 -7.12 -2.93 0.51
C SER A 123 -7.16 -3.55 -0.89
N TYR A 124 -6.15 -4.31 -1.21
CA TYR A 124 -5.96 -5.02 -2.48
C TYR A 124 -5.86 -6.52 -2.20
N ASP A 125 -6.51 -7.31 -3.02
CA ASP A 125 -6.39 -8.77 -3.02
C ASP A 125 -5.71 -9.22 -4.31
N LEU A 126 -4.88 -10.23 -4.20
CA LEU A 126 -4.15 -10.82 -5.30
C LEU A 126 -4.18 -12.35 -5.18
N VAL A 127 -4.40 -13.04 -6.28
CA VAL A 127 -4.32 -14.50 -6.34
C VAL A 127 -3.14 -14.92 -7.19
N VAL A 128 -2.19 -15.60 -6.59
CA VAL A 128 -1.02 -16.20 -7.27
C VAL A 128 -1.01 -17.69 -6.99
N GLU A 129 -0.94 -18.50 -8.03
CA GLU A 129 -0.90 -19.97 -7.92
C GLU A 129 -1.99 -20.56 -6.99
N ASN A 130 -3.23 -20.05 -7.10
CA ASN A 130 -4.39 -20.41 -6.26
C ASN A 130 -4.24 -20.08 -4.76
N ARG A 131 -3.35 -19.17 -4.40
CA ARG A 131 -3.20 -18.62 -3.05
C ARG A 131 -3.59 -17.16 -3.03
N ASN A 132 -4.30 -16.77 -1.98
CA ASN A 132 -4.66 -15.37 -1.77
C ASN A 132 -3.54 -14.64 -1.05
N TYR A 133 -3.32 -13.41 -1.47
CA TYR A 133 -2.44 -12.44 -0.81
C TYR A 133 -3.16 -11.10 -0.75
N PHE A 134 -2.82 -10.30 0.20
CA PHE A 134 -3.40 -8.97 0.32
C PHE A 134 -2.35 -7.91 0.64
N SER A 135 -2.66 -6.68 0.30
CA SER A 135 -1.96 -5.49 0.78
C SER A 135 -2.96 -4.42 1.15
N ALA A 136 -2.72 -3.70 2.21
CA ALA A 136 -3.58 -2.64 2.67
C ALA A 136 -2.76 -1.38 3.00
N ARG A 137 -3.41 -0.22 2.93
CA ARG A 137 -2.79 1.07 3.23
C ARG A 137 -3.74 1.99 3.98
N ALA A 138 -3.18 2.73 4.93
CA ALA A 138 -3.87 3.81 5.64
C ALA A 138 -3.03 5.10 5.66
N ASP A 139 -3.68 6.24 5.63
CA ASP A 139 -3.07 7.52 5.96
C ASP A 139 -2.96 7.64 7.49
N VAL A 140 -1.74 7.76 7.98
CA VAL A 140 -1.42 7.89 9.40
C VAL A 140 -0.65 9.17 9.70
N SER A 141 -0.75 10.18 8.82
CA SER A 141 -0.01 11.44 8.91
C SER A 141 -0.14 12.13 10.27
N ASN A 142 -1.32 12.07 10.86
CA ASN A 142 -1.61 12.66 12.17
C ASN A 142 -1.12 11.83 13.37
N ARG A 143 -0.48 10.69 13.14
CA ARG A 143 0.03 9.78 14.17
C ARG A 143 1.56 9.69 14.20
N ILE A 144 2.22 10.29 13.21
CA ILE A 144 3.68 10.29 13.10
C ILE A 144 4.18 11.66 13.53
N ASN A 145 5.03 11.68 14.55
CA ASN A 145 5.52 12.92 15.17
C ASN A 145 7.02 13.18 14.91
N GLY A 146 7.68 12.35 14.11
CA GLY A 146 9.10 12.47 13.81
C GLY A 146 9.87 11.16 13.95
N SER A 147 11.17 11.25 14.15
CA SER A 147 12.03 10.10 14.43
C SER A 147 11.62 9.39 15.72
N GLY A 148 11.69 8.06 15.70
CA GLY A 148 11.33 7.26 16.86
C GLY A 148 11.07 5.79 16.51
N ILE A 149 10.71 5.02 17.53
CA ILE A 149 10.33 3.62 17.36
C ILE A 149 8.82 3.58 17.12
N TYR A 150 8.42 2.90 16.04
CA TYR A 150 7.03 2.63 15.71
C TYR A 150 6.78 1.14 15.79
N THR A 151 5.68 0.78 16.42
CA THR A 151 5.28 -0.62 16.64
C THR A 151 3.97 -0.88 15.94
N VAL A 152 3.95 -1.90 15.09
CA VAL A 152 2.72 -2.39 14.45
C VAL A 152 2.40 -3.78 14.96
N GLY A 153 1.12 -4.05 15.21
CA GLY A 153 0.66 -5.34 15.70
C GLY A 153 -0.77 -5.63 15.28
N GLY A 154 -1.23 -6.82 15.65
CA GLY A 154 -2.59 -7.26 15.36
C GLY A 154 -2.84 -7.70 13.93
N LEU A 155 -1.81 -7.77 13.07
CA LEU A 155 -1.96 -8.30 11.71
C LEU A 155 -2.26 -9.80 11.77
N THR A 156 -3.30 -10.18 11.05
CA THR A 156 -3.66 -11.58 10.81
C THR A 156 -3.27 -11.96 9.39
N PHE A 157 -2.51 -13.04 9.24
CA PHE A 157 -2.17 -13.62 7.94
C PHE A 157 -2.20 -15.15 8.02
N ASP A 158 -2.34 -15.81 6.88
CA ASP A 158 -2.39 -17.27 6.83
C ASP A 158 -0.97 -17.84 6.86
N SER A 159 -0.69 -18.60 7.92
CA SER A 159 0.57 -19.31 8.16
C SER A 159 0.37 -20.86 8.15
N GLY A 160 -0.77 -21.31 7.65
CA GLY A 160 -1.05 -22.75 7.50
C GLY A 160 -0.21 -23.43 6.44
N ALA A 161 -0.32 -24.76 6.36
CA ALA A 161 0.48 -25.63 5.49
C ALA A 161 0.46 -25.20 4.00
N VAL A 162 -0.66 -24.66 3.52
CA VAL A 162 -0.82 -24.19 2.13
C VAL A 162 0.20 -23.12 1.76
N PHE A 163 0.60 -22.30 2.72
CA PHE A 163 1.61 -21.23 2.54
C PHE A 163 2.95 -21.61 3.14
N CYS A 164 2.95 -22.19 4.34
CA CYS A 164 4.15 -22.48 5.09
C CYS A 164 5.01 -23.59 4.46
N ASP A 165 4.39 -24.68 4.00
CA ASP A 165 5.12 -25.84 3.44
C ASP A 165 5.82 -25.50 2.12
N VAL A 166 5.46 -24.41 1.48
CA VAL A 166 6.05 -23.92 0.23
C VAL A 166 6.80 -22.59 0.41
N ALA A 167 7.05 -22.20 1.64
CA ALA A 167 7.78 -20.99 2.03
C ALA A 167 7.13 -19.65 1.57
N ASN A 168 5.83 -19.64 1.29
CA ASN A 168 5.10 -18.47 0.79
C ASN A 168 4.26 -17.77 1.89
N ALA A 169 4.44 -18.14 3.16
CA ALA A 169 3.79 -17.45 4.27
C ALA A 169 4.55 -16.20 4.64
N TYR A 170 3.92 -15.06 4.58
CA TYR A 170 4.50 -13.81 5.06
C TYR A 170 3.45 -12.91 5.71
N GLY A 171 3.92 -11.99 6.52
CA GLY A 171 3.15 -10.89 7.09
C GLY A 171 4.09 -9.81 7.57
N GLY A 172 3.79 -8.56 7.26
CA GLY A 172 4.64 -7.46 7.66
C GLY A 172 4.05 -6.10 7.36
N TRP A 173 4.80 -5.08 7.68
CA TRP A 173 4.38 -3.69 7.53
C TRP A 173 5.52 -2.79 7.09
N ALA A 174 5.14 -1.68 6.46
CA ALA A 174 6.03 -0.60 6.05
C ALA A 174 5.39 0.74 6.39
N LEU A 175 6.20 1.69 6.84
CA LEU A 175 5.82 3.06 7.06
C LEU A 175 6.62 3.96 6.11
N LEU A 176 5.92 4.55 5.16
CA LEU A 176 6.44 5.57 4.26
C LEU A 176 6.11 6.94 4.85
N VAL A 177 7.13 7.77 5.05
CA VAL A 177 6.98 9.13 5.56
C VAL A 177 7.56 10.13 4.57
N VAL A 178 6.76 11.09 4.15
CA VAL A 178 7.22 12.29 3.44
C VAL A 178 7.39 13.37 4.49
N TYR A 179 8.58 13.92 4.58
CA TYR A 179 8.91 14.99 5.51
C TYR A 179 9.41 16.25 4.80
N GLU A 180 9.23 17.39 5.43
CA GLU A 180 9.71 18.68 4.99
C GLU A 180 10.82 19.15 5.92
N ASN A 181 11.93 19.64 5.35
CA ASN A 181 13.06 20.19 6.09
C ASN A 181 13.74 21.28 5.24
N ASN A 182 14.01 22.43 5.82
CA ASN A 182 14.62 23.56 5.10
C ASN A 182 16.03 23.26 4.53
N ASN A 183 16.67 22.20 5.00
CA ASN A 183 17.98 21.76 4.49
C ASN A 183 17.86 20.80 3.30
N GLU A 184 16.65 20.34 2.99
CA GLU A 184 16.40 19.51 1.81
C GLU A 184 16.33 20.39 0.55
N PRO A 185 16.84 19.91 -0.59
CA PRO A 185 16.63 20.60 -1.85
C PRO A 185 15.16 20.56 -2.27
N LEU A 186 14.77 21.48 -3.13
CA LEU A 186 13.43 21.48 -3.73
C LEU A 186 13.26 20.22 -4.60
N ARG A 187 12.28 19.41 -4.27
CA ARG A 187 12.01 18.12 -4.94
C ARG A 187 10.52 17.89 -5.16
N VAL A 188 10.23 16.92 -6.01
CA VAL A 188 8.93 16.26 -6.11
C VAL A 188 9.07 14.83 -5.58
N VAL A 189 8.20 14.42 -4.68
CA VAL A 189 8.04 13.05 -4.22
C VAL A 189 6.73 12.52 -4.78
N ASN A 190 6.82 11.53 -5.66
CA ASN A 190 5.69 10.84 -6.24
C ASN A 190 5.53 9.47 -5.56
N ILE A 191 4.34 9.19 -5.08
CA ILE A 191 3.98 7.90 -4.47
C ILE A 191 3.12 7.14 -5.49
N TYR A 192 3.59 5.98 -5.90
CA TYR A 192 2.86 5.03 -6.72
C TYR A 192 2.32 3.93 -5.82
N ASP A 193 1.08 3.52 -6.04
CA ASP A 193 0.37 2.57 -5.20
C ASP A 193 -0.45 1.60 -6.04
N GLY A 194 -0.47 0.36 -5.62
CA GLY A 194 -1.13 -0.76 -6.26
C GLY A 194 -0.61 -2.06 -5.65
N PHE A 195 -1.07 -3.20 -6.18
CA PHE A 195 -0.61 -4.50 -5.71
C PHE A 195 -0.57 -5.50 -6.87
N ARG A 196 0.63 -5.88 -7.26
CA ARG A 196 0.93 -6.77 -8.40
C ARG A 196 1.98 -7.79 -8.03
N ASP A 197 1.85 -8.98 -8.61
CA ASP A 197 2.93 -9.97 -8.60
C ASP A 197 3.90 -9.74 -9.76
N TYR A 198 5.15 -10.09 -9.55
CA TYR A 198 6.18 -10.10 -10.60
C TYR A 198 6.86 -11.47 -10.77
N TRP A 199 6.23 -12.52 -10.26
CA TRP A 199 6.73 -13.89 -10.32
C TRP A 199 6.91 -14.38 -11.76
N GLY A 200 8.17 -14.41 -12.22
CA GLY A 200 8.52 -14.76 -13.60
C GLY A 200 8.13 -13.73 -14.67
N ASN A 201 7.76 -12.52 -14.26
CA ASN A 201 7.37 -11.40 -15.09
C ASN A 201 8.18 -10.16 -14.72
N SER A 202 8.02 -9.08 -15.48
CA SER A 202 8.51 -7.76 -15.12
C SER A 202 7.37 -6.77 -14.98
N ILE A 203 7.52 -5.85 -14.02
CA ILE A 203 6.65 -4.68 -13.90
C ILE A 203 7.45 -3.48 -14.40
N THR A 204 6.90 -2.77 -15.37
CA THR A 204 7.49 -1.52 -15.86
C THR A 204 6.60 -0.36 -15.46
N LEU A 205 7.16 0.59 -14.75
CA LEU A 205 6.52 1.85 -14.40
C LEU A 205 7.16 2.97 -15.20
N SER A 206 6.35 3.93 -15.65
CA SER A 206 6.81 5.16 -16.29
C SER A 206 6.54 6.35 -15.38
N PRO A 207 7.43 6.66 -14.43
CA PRO A 207 7.25 7.77 -13.52
C PRO A 207 7.14 9.09 -14.29
N SER A 208 6.24 9.95 -13.85
CA SER A 208 5.97 11.26 -14.44
C SER A 208 5.73 12.32 -13.36
N ASN A 209 5.43 13.55 -13.76
CA ASN A 209 5.16 14.69 -12.86
C ASN A 209 6.37 15.13 -12.02
N PHE A 210 7.58 15.05 -12.57
CA PHE A 210 8.78 15.62 -12.00
C PHE A 210 9.67 16.19 -13.11
N ILE A 211 10.53 17.11 -12.74
CA ILE A 211 11.56 17.65 -13.62
C ILE A 211 12.90 17.13 -13.10
N VAL A 212 13.69 16.55 -13.99
CA VAL A 212 15.05 16.17 -13.69
C VAL A 212 15.96 17.33 -14.06
N SER A 213 16.88 17.70 -13.18
CA SER A 213 17.88 18.71 -13.48
C SER A 213 18.81 18.27 -14.62
N GLU A 214 19.25 19.24 -15.42
CA GLU A 214 20.27 19.00 -16.42
C GLU A 214 21.69 18.80 -15.83
N ASN A 215 21.86 19.08 -14.54
CA ASN A 215 23.14 18.90 -13.86
C ASN A 215 23.12 17.62 -12.96
N PRO A 216 23.58 16.48 -13.48
CA PRO A 216 23.54 15.21 -12.73
C PRO A 216 24.46 15.20 -11.50
N ALA A 217 25.35 16.19 -11.34
CA ALA A 217 26.22 16.29 -10.17
C ALA A 217 25.52 16.91 -8.95
N VAL A 218 24.36 17.54 -9.13
CA VAL A 218 23.66 18.28 -8.07
C VAL A 218 22.32 17.64 -7.68
N ASP A 219 21.66 16.97 -8.64
CA ASP A 219 20.33 16.44 -8.45
C ASP A 219 20.32 14.90 -8.57
N GLN A 220 20.43 14.27 -7.43
CA GLN A 220 20.25 12.82 -7.34
C GLN A 220 18.77 12.52 -7.06
N GLY A 221 18.17 11.68 -7.92
CA GLY A 221 16.88 11.08 -7.65
C GLY A 221 17.03 9.95 -6.64
N ASN A 222 16.06 9.80 -5.76
CA ASN A 222 15.94 8.66 -4.88
C ASN A 222 14.72 7.82 -5.26
N VAL A 223 14.88 6.51 -5.29
CA VAL A 223 13.79 5.56 -5.51
C VAL A 223 13.60 4.76 -4.23
N GLY A 224 12.37 4.69 -3.72
CA GLY A 224 11.98 3.83 -2.60
C GLY A 224 11.06 2.73 -3.08
N LEU A 225 11.28 1.51 -2.62
CA LEU A 225 10.50 0.33 -2.94
C LEU A 225 9.97 -0.32 -1.67
N ILE A 226 8.72 -0.78 -1.74
CA ILE A 226 8.10 -1.64 -0.73
C ILE A 226 7.67 -2.90 -1.48
N THR A 227 8.34 -4.01 -1.18
CA THR A 227 8.03 -5.32 -1.77
C THR A 227 7.80 -6.35 -0.68
N TRP A 228 7.06 -7.39 -1.02
CA TRP A 228 6.60 -8.40 -0.09
C TRP A 228 6.97 -9.79 -0.59
N GLU A 229 7.16 -10.70 0.35
CA GLU A 229 7.47 -12.11 0.05
C GLU A 229 8.86 -12.29 -0.61
N GLY A 230 9.86 -11.52 -0.18
CA GLY A 230 11.24 -11.73 -0.58
C GLY A 230 11.89 -12.90 0.16
N ASP A 231 12.70 -13.66 -0.54
CA ASP A 231 13.35 -14.86 -0.01
C ASP A 231 14.77 -14.59 0.50
N ALA A 232 15.05 -14.92 1.76
CA ALA A 232 16.38 -14.85 2.36
C ALA A 232 17.27 -15.99 1.85
N GLY A 233 17.60 -16.00 0.60
CA GLY A 233 18.38 -17.09 0.02
C GLY A 233 19.30 -16.64 -1.08
N ASN A 234 19.98 -17.61 -1.70
CA ASN A 234 20.73 -17.38 -2.93
C ASN A 234 19.79 -16.96 -4.04
N SER A 235 20.31 -16.25 -5.03
CA SER A 235 19.58 -15.69 -6.15
C SER A 235 18.38 -16.55 -6.59
N GLN A 236 17.20 -16.04 -6.39
CA GLN A 236 15.98 -16.68 -6.87
C GLN A 236 15.90 -16.47 -8.38
N THR A 237 15.88 -17.56 -9.10
CA THR A 237 15.72 -17.50 -10.54
C THR A 237 14.49 -18.30 -10.96
N ARG A 238 13.55 -17.64 -11.63
CA ARG A 238 12.52 -18.33 -12.37
C ARG A 238 12.80 -18.18 -13.88
N ASN A 239 12.80 -19.29 -14.61
CA ASN A 239 13.12 -19.30 -16.04
C ASN A 239 14.53 -18.71 -16.35
N GLY A 240 15.48 -18.80 -15.42
CA GLY A 240 16.82 -18.25 -15.58
C GLY A 240 16.92 -16.73 -15.38
N ILE A 241 15.86 -16.08 -14.93
CA ILE A 241 15.83 -14.65 -14.66
C ILE A 241 15.90 -14.46 -13.14
N GLY A 242 16.93 -13.79 -12.66
CA GLY A 242 17.07 -13.37 -11.27
C GLY A 242 16.32 -12.06 -11.01
N GLU A 243 16.08 -11.78 -9.73
CA GLU A 243 15.46 -10.53 -9.30
C GLU A 243 16.36 -9.34 -9.58
N ALA A 244 15.81 -8.32 -10.19
CA ALA A 244 16.53 -7.10 -10.51
C ALA A 244 15.61 -5.88 -10.53
N VAL A 245 16.14 -4.76 -10.07
CA VAL A 245 15.52 -3.44 -10.21
C VAL A 245 16.39 -2.61 -11.14
N THR A 246 15.76 -1.98 -12.12
CA THR A 246 16.45 -1.07 -13.03
C THR A 246 15.73 0.27 -13.10
N PHE A 247 16.48 1.34 -13.27
CA PHE A 247 15.95 2.66 -13.56
C PHE A 247 16.63 3.19 -14.83
N ASN A 248 15.87 3.46 -15.88
CA ASN A 248 16.37 3.86 -17.19
C ASN A 248 17.50 2.95 -17.74
N GLY A 249 17.39 1.63 -17.49
CA GLY A 249 18.36 0.64 -17.92
C GLY A 249 19.59 0.48 -17.00
N PHE A 250 19.71 1.29 -15.96
CA PHE A 250 20.76 1.13 -14.94
C PHE A 250 20.27 0.24 -13.80
N SER A 251 21.05 -0.78 -13.43
CA SER A 251 20.73 -1.61 -12.27
C SER A 251 20.86 -0.82 -10.98
N LEU A 252 19.82 -0.86 -10.17
CA LEU A 252 19.84 -0.33 -8.82
C LEU A 252 20.27 -1.45 -7.86
N THR A 253 21.40 -1.26 -7.19
CA THR A 253 21.96 -2.26 -6.28
C THR A 253 22.46 -1.60 -4.99
N SER A 254 22.50 -2.35 -3.91
CA SER A 254 23.12 -1.94 -2.66
C SER A 254 23.95 -3.09 -2.07
N THR A 255 24.66 -2.84 -0.96
CA THR A 255 25.51 -3.84 -0.31
C THR A 255 24.73 -5.10 0.09
N GLY A 256 23.48 -4.99 0.47
CA GLY A 256 22.64 -6.13 0.87
C GLY A 256 21.78 -6.69 -0.26
N ASN A 257 21.59 -5.94 -1.36
CA ASN A 257 20.63 -6.24 -2.43
C ASN A 257 21.36 -6.27 -3.79
N PRO A 258 22.06 -7.38 -4.11
CA PRO A 258 22.80 -7.51 -5.35
C PRO A 258 21.87 -7.84 -6.53
N THR A 259 22.33 -7.57 -7.75
CA THR A 259 21.64 -8.05 -8.95
C THR A 259 21.45 -9.56 -8.92
N GLY A 260 20.24 -10.02 -9.20
CA GLY A 260 19.87 -11.44 -9.20
C GLY A 260 19.30 -11.94 -7.88
N ASN A 261 19.36 -11.13 -6.82
CA ASN A 261 18.78 -11.41 -5.50
C ASN A 261 18.41 -10.10 -4.80
N GLN A 262 17.60 -9.30 -5.47
CA GLN A 262 17.30 -7.93 -5.06
C GLN A 262 16.34 -7.90 -3.87
N PHE A 263 15.33 -8.78 -3.86
CA PHE A 263 14.30 -8.86 -2.83
C PHE A 263 14.52 -10.10 -1.96
N ASN A 264 15.51 -9.99 -1.09
CA ASN A 264 16.09 -11.13 -0.37
C ASN A 264 15.80 -11.10 1.13
N SER A 265 14.73 -10.44 1.55
CA SER A 265 14.40 -10.21 2.97
C SER A 265 15.42 -9.32 3.70
N TYR A 266 16.27 -8.61 3.00
CA TYR A 266 17.16 -7.61 3.57
C TYR A 266 16.76 -6.21 3.12
N SER A 267 16.23 -5.44 4.04
CA SER A 267 15.83 -4.05 3.81
C SER A 267 17.02 -3.12 3.99
N ASN A 268 17.48 -2.49 2.91
CA ASN A 268 18.58 -1.53 3.02
C ASN A 268 18.15 -0.21 3.71
N ALA A 269 16.86 0.15 3.64
CA ALA A 269 16.33 1.31 4.36
C ALA A 269 16.41 1.18 5.88
N THR A 270 16.37 -0.04 6.42
CA THR A 270 16.48 -0.33 7.85
C THR A 270 17.79 -1.02 8.23
N THR A 271 18.60 -1.42 7.23
CA THR A 271 19.82 -2.21 7.40
C THR A 271 19.61 -3.48 8.24
N SER A 272 18.52 -4.18 7.98
CA SER A 272 18.09 -5.34 8.76
C SER A 272 17.48 -6.44 7.89
N ASN A 273 17.55 -7.67 8.37
CA ASN A 273 16.76 -8.77 7.81
C ASN A 273 15.31 -8.61 8.28
N THR A 274 14.39 -8.60 7.34
CA THR A 274 12.97 -8.32 7.55
C THR A 274 12.03 -9.43 7.10
N SER A 275 12.57 -10.63 6.84
CA SER A 275 11.82 -11.88 6.56
C SER A 275 10.51 -11.71 5.77
N GLY A 276 10.62 -11.61 4.43
CA GLY A 276 9.48 -11.45 3.54
C GLY A 276 8.94 -10.01 3.40
N VAL A 277 9.73 -9.02 3.85
CA VAL A 277 9.47 -7.59 3.62
C VAL A 277 10.75 -6.95 3.15
N ASP A 278 10.76 -6.35 1.98
CA ASP A 278 11.92 -5.62 1.46
C ASP A 278 11.58 -4.14 1.33
N LEU A 279 12.32 -3.30 2.06
CA LEU A 279 12.21 -1.85 2.07
C LEU A 279 13.52 -1.27 1.56
N ASP A 280 13.54 -0.89 0.30
CA ASP A 280 14.78 -0.53 -0.36
C ASP A 280 14.77 0.91 -0.85
N THR A 281 15.92 1.55 -0.74
CA THR A 281 16.15 2.91 -1.23
C THR A 281 17.42 2.96 -2.07
N TYR A 282 17.36 3.65 -3.20
CA TYR A 282 18.45 3.80 -4.16
C TYR A 282 18.59 5.24 -4.61
#